data_82cdd6eaa00dac5d66f34df0e6e5d9e9
#
_entry.id   82cdd6eaa00dac5d66f34df0e6e5d9e9
#
_cell.length_a   1.000
_cell.length_b   1.000
_cell.length_c   1.000
_cell.angle_alpha   90.00
_cell.angle_beta   90.00
_cell.angle_gamma   90.00
#
_symmetry.space_group_name_H-M   'P 1'
#
loop_
_entity.id
_entity.type
_entity.pdbx_description
1 polymer ?
#
loop_
_entity_poly.entity_id
_entity_poly.type
_entity_poly.pdbx_seq_one_letter_code
_entity_poly.pdbx_strand_id
1 'polypeptide(L)'
;VLERIQQREVMDDASYGALRVGKMLSGRIDPQIVAFLAAVAGEIRVEGIRCGGFAMHYLDTSVFLDKITAPVAIFTGADDIVVKPDAAAALKAGLPQAHHALLAGVGHAPYCEDAASFNAAIEAFLDAVLAG
;
A
#
# COMPACT_ATOMS: atom_id res chain seq x y z
N VAL A 1 3.10 4.60 15.02
CA VAL A 1 4.53 4.97 14.86
C VAL A 1 5.35 4.43 16.03
N LEU A 2 5.02 4.75 17.27
CA LEU A 2 5.80 4.37 18.46
C LEU A 2 6.02 2.86 18.60
N GLU A 3 5.00 2.04 18.37
CA GLU A 3 5.12 0.58 18.38
C GLU A 3 6.16 0.09 17.35
N ARG A 4 6.17 0.66 16.14
CA ARG A 4 7.14 0.32 15.10
C ARG A 4 8.58 0.68 15.49
N ILE A 5 8.76 1.82 16.14
CA ILE A 5 10.06 2.23 16.67
C ILE A 5 10.53 1.21 17.71
N GLN A 6 9.70 0.90 18.69
CA GLN A 6 9.98 -0.08 19.73
C GLN A 6 10.36 -1.45 19.16
N GLN A 7 9.57 -1.95 18.21
CA GLN A 7 9.85 -3.22 17.54
C GLN A 7 11.23 -3.19 16.84
N ARG A 8 11.55 -2.08 16.15
CA ARG A 8 12.81 -1.95 15.43
C ARG A 8 14.02 -1.83 16.36
N GLU A 9 13.86 -1.26 17.55
CA GLU A 9 14.93 -1.11 18.55
C GLU A 9 15.31 -2.44 19.23
N VAL A 10 14.38 -3.39 19.31
CA VAL A 10 14.59 -4.65 20.06
C VAL A 10 14.72 -5.89 19.18
N MET A 11 14.33 -5.81 17.91
CA MET A 11 14.37 -6.93 16.96
C MET A 11 15.61 -6.85 16.08
N ASP A 12 16.17 -8.00 15.73
CA ASP A 12 17.13 -8.10 14.62
C ASP A 12 16.46 -7.80 13.27
N ASP A 13 17.30 -7.54 12.25
CA ASP A 13 16.83 -7.13 10.92
C ASP A 13 15.90 -8.17 10.28
N ALA A 14 16.24 -9.44 10.37
CA ALA A 14 15.45 -10.51 9.77
C ALA A 14 14.07 -10.66 10.44
N SER A 15 14.03 -10.67 11.77
CA SER A 15 12.80 -10.75 12.56
C SER A 15 11.90 -9.55 12.33
N TYR A 16 12.47 -8.34 12.31
CA TYR A 16 11.72 -7.12 12.02
C TYR A 16 11.15 -7.11 10.60
N GLY A 17 11.97 -7.46 9.61
CA GLY A 17 11.54 -7.54 8.21
C GLY A 17 10.40 -8.54 8.00
N ALA A 18 10.53 -9.75 8.55
CA ALA A 18 9.48 -10.76 8.49
C ALA A 18 8.17 -10.29 9.13
N LEU A 19 8.24 -9.64 10.30
CA LEU A 19 7.07 -9.05 10.97
C LEU A 19 6.39 -8.00 10.10
N ARG A 20 7.18 -7.14 9.45
CA ARG A 20 6.63 -6.05 8.60
C ARG A 20 5.92 -6.60 7.38
N VAL A 21 6.56 -7.51 6.66
CA VAL A 21 6.01 -8.10 5.44
C VAL A 21 4.78 -8.95 5.75
N GLY A 22 4.79 -9.73 6.84
CA GLY A 22 3.65 -10.53 7.26
C GLY A 22 2.39 -9.71 7.61
N LYS A 23 2.54 -8.41 7.94
CA LYS A 23 1.41 -7.49 8.16
C LYS A 23 0.91 -6.81 6.88
N MET A 24 1.66 -6.90 5.78
CA MET A 24 1.34 -6.18 4.54
C MET A 24 0.74 -7.09 3.47
N LEU A 25 1.14 -8.36 3.45
CA LEU A 25 0.79 -9.29 2.40
C LEU A 25 -0.33 -10.26 2.82
N SER A 26 -1.14 -10.69 1.87
CA SER A 26 -2.26 -11.63 2.09
C SER A 26 -1.84 -13.08 2.34
N GLY A 27 -0.55 -13.41 2.21
CA GLY A 27 -0.01 -14.76 2.42
C GLY A 27 -0.10 -15.71 1.21
N ARG A 28 -0.55 -15.23 0.07
CA ARG A 28 -0.64 -16.01 -1.20
C ARG A 28 0.46 -15.65 -2.19
N ILE A 29 1.64 -15.32 -1.70
CA ILE A 29 2.72 -14.79 -2.51
C ILE A 29 3.88 -15.79 -2.57
N ASP A 30 4.67 -15.72 -3.66
CA ASP A 30 5.89 -16.52 -3.80
C ASP A 30 6.81 -16.31 -2.58
N PRO A 31 7.22 -17.38 -1.88
CA PRO A 31 8.13 -17.28 -0.75
C PRO A 31 9.44 -16.55 -1.03
N GLN A 32 9.93 -16.55 -2.26
CA GLN A 32 11.14 -15.82 -2.66
C GLN A 32 10.90 -14.31 -2.65
N ILE A 33 9.73 -13.87 -3.10
CA ILE A 33 9.32 -12.45 -3.04
C ILE A 33 9.17 -12.03 -1.59
N VAL A 34 8.52 -12.85 -0.76
CA VAL A 34 8.39 -12.59 0.69
C VAL A 34 9.76 -12.43 1.35
N ALA A 35 10.69 -13.33 1.08
CA ALA A 35 12.04 -13.29 1.63
C ALA A 35 12.81 -12.04 1.19
N PHE A 36 12.71 -11.68 -0.09
CA PHE A 36 13.33 -10.45 -0.62
C PHE A 36 12.76 -9.20 0.05
N LEU A 37 11.43 -9.08 0.12
CA LEU A 37 10.77 -7.92 0.75
C LEU A 37 11.08 -7.83 2.25
N ALA A 38 11.17 -8.97 2.94
CA ALA A 38 11.55 -9.02 4.35
C ALA A 38 12.99 -8.55 4.57
N ALA A 39 13.93 -8.95 3.72
CA ALA A 39 15.30 -8.48 3.77
C ALA A 39 15.37 -6.94 3.61
N VAL A 40 14.70 -6.39 2.60
CA VAL A 40 14.63 -4.94 2.36
C VAL A 40 13.98 -4.21 3.54
N ALA A 41 12.87 -4.73 4.08
CA ALA A 41 12.18 -4.13 5.22
C ALA A 41 13.03 -4.18 6.51
N GLY A 42 13.88 -5.18 6.65
CA GLY A 42 14.84 -5.31 7.77
C GLY A 42 15.89 -4.22 7.80
N GLU A 43 16.26 -3.64 6.66
CA GLU A 43 17.27 -2.58 6.57
C GLU A 43 16.76 -1.20 7.03
N ILE A 44 15.46 -1.06 7.30
CA ILE A 44 14.88 0.22 7.70
C ILE A 44 15.45 0.65 9.06
N ARG A 45 15.98 1.87 9.12
CA ARG A 45 16.54 2.46 10.35
C ARG A 45 15.46 3.08 11.21
N VAL A 46 15.71 3.13 12.52
CA VAL A 46 14.80 3.75 13.51
C VAL A 46 14.47 5.20 13.14
N GLU A 47 15.48 5.98 12.71
CA GLU A 47 15.29 7.37 12.29
C GLU A 47 14.36 7.48 11.08
N GLY A 48 14.46 6.57 10.12
CA GLY A 48 13.55 6.51 8.96
C GLY A 48 12.12 6.23 9.38
N ILE A 49 11.92 5.32 10.35
CA ILE A 49 10.59 5.04 10.92
C ILE A 49 10.06 6.26 11.67
N ARG A 50 10.92 6.93 12.45
CA ARG A 50 10.54 8.11 13.21
C ARG A 50 10.13 9.25 12.31
N CYS A 51 10.99 9.66 11.39
CA CYS A 51 10.71 10.79 10.50
C CYS A 51 9.58 10.49 9.53
N GLY A 52 9.67 9.39 8.77
CA GLY A 52 8.65 9.03 7.78
C GLY A 52 7.32 8.63 8.43
N GLY A 53 7.36 7.92 9.55
CA GLY A 53 6.15 7.50 10.24
C GLY A 53 5.37 8.68 10.84
N PHE A 54 6.03 9.65 11.43
CA PHE A 54 5.34 10.85 11.92
C PHE A 54 4.90 11.76 10.77
N ALA A 55 5.70 11.93 9.71
CA ALA A 55 5.28 12.66 8.54
C ALA A 55 3.98 12.09 7.95
N MET A 56 3.90 10.76 7.77
CA MET A 56 2.68 10.10 7.30
C MET A 56 1.52 10.20 8.29
N HIS A 57 1.79 10.19 9.59
CA HIS A 57 0.73 10.28 10.61
C HIS A 57 0.00 11.62 10.58
N TYR A 58 0.71 12.70 10.29
CA TYR A 58 0.17 14.05 10.23
C TYR A 58 -0.17 14.51 8.80
N LEU A 59 0.13 13.69 7.79
CA LEU A 59 -0.16 14.01 6.40
C LEU A 59 -1.68 13.96 6.17
N ASP A 60 -2.24 15.09 5.78
CA ASP A 60 -3.60 15.20 5.28
C ASP A 60 -3.59 15.93 3.93
N THR A 61 -3.83 15.19 2.87
CA THR A 61 -3.89 15.71 1.50
C THR A 61 -5.33 15.86 1.00
N SER A 62 -6.32 15.60 1.83
CA SER A 62 -7.74 15.66 1.45
C SER A 62 -8.15 17.01 0.85
N VAL A 63 -7.56 18.09 1.34
CA VAL A 63 -7.79 19.47 0.87
C VAL A 63 -7.29 19.74 -0.57
N PHE A 64 -6.61 18.80 -1.20
CA PHE A 64 -6.11 18.92 -2.57
C PHE A 64 -6.81 17.99 -3.55
N LEU A 65 -7.67 17.08 -3.10
CA LEU A 65 -8.29 16.07 -3.96
C LEU A 65 -9.18 16.69 -5.04
N ASP A 66 -9.88 17.78 -4.72
CA ASP A 66 -10.72 18.55 -5.64
C ASP A 66 -9.94 19.28 -6.74
N LYS A 67 -8.63 19.42 -6.57
CA LYS A 67 -7.72 20.08 -7.55
C LYS A 67 -7.11 19.10 -8.53
N ILE A 68 -7.34 17.80 -8.36
CA ILE A 68 -6.82 16.77 -9.25
C ILE A 68 -7.72 16.68 -10.49
N THR A 69 -7.21 17.14 -11.62
CA THR A 69 -7.91 17.13 -12.92
C THR A 69 -7.48 15.98 -13.83
N ALA A 70 -6.35 15.34 -13.52
CA ALA A 70 -5.89 14.17 -14.26
C ALA A 70 -6.82 12.97 -14.04
N PRO A 71 -6.91 12.04 -15.02
CA PRO A 71 -7.55 10.75 -14.80
C PRO A 71 -6.87 10.01 -13.63
N VAL A 72 -7.68 9.44 -12.74
CA VAL A 72 -7.20 8.73 -11.55
C VAL A 72 -7.78 7.32 -11.51
N ALA A 73 -6.93 6.34 -11.20
CA ALA A 73 -7.37 5.02 -10.79
C ALA A 73 -6.95 4.74 -9.33
N ILE A 74 -7.85 4.13 -8.57
CA ILE A 74 -7.62 3.70 -7.20
C ILE A 74 -7.77 2.19 -7.16
N PHE A 75 -6.67 1.51 -6.86
CA PHE A 75 -6.63 0.06 -6.71
C PHE A 75 -6.57 -0.29 -5.22
N THR A 76 -7.48 -1.15 -4.77
CA THR A 76 -7.57 -1.59 -3.37
C THR A 76 -7.51 -3.10 -3.31
N GLY A 77 -6.65 -3.66 -2.47
CA GLY A 77 -6.68 -5.08 -2.15
C GLY A 77 -7.84 -5.40 -1.21
N ALA A 78 -8.59 -6.46 -1.50
CA ALA A 78 -9.73 -6.85 -0.67
C ALA A 78 -9.31 -7.35 0.72
N ASP A 79 -8.09 -7.86 0.84
CA ASP A 79 -7.51 -8.38 2.08
C ASP A 79 -6.50 -7.39 2.71
N ASP A 80 -6.52 -6.11 2.29
CA ASP A 80 -5.64 -5.08 2.84
C ASP A 80 -6.04 -4.72 4.28
N ILE A 81 -5.17 -5.06 5.23
CA ILE A 81 -5.35 -4.72 6.65
C ILE A 81 -4.56 -3.47 7.08
N VAL A 82 -3.77 -2.89 6.17
CA VAL A 82 -2.94 -1.71 6.45
C VAL A 82 -3.73 -0.43 6.23
N VAL A 83 -4.42 -0.33 5.10
CA VAL A 83 -5.31 0.80 4.80
C VAL A 83 -6.71 0.50 5.35
N LYS A 84 -7.14 1.32 6.29
CA LYS A 84 -8.47 1.17 6.89
C LYS A 84 -9.56 1.49 5.86
N PRO A 85 -10.71 0.79 5.93
CA PRO A 85 -11.84 1.04 5.03
C PRO A 85 -12.29 2.51 4.97
N ASP A 86 -12.24 3.21 6.11
CA ASP A 86 -12.61 4.64 6.18
C ASP A 86 -11.69 5.53 5.35
N ALA A 87 -10.39 5.21 5.30
CA ALA A 87 -9.44 5.97 4.48
C ALA A 87 -9.69 5.76 2.97
N ALA A 88 -9.97 4.52 2.56
CA ALA A 88 -10.35 4.21 1.19
C ALA A 88 -11.69 4.88 0.81
N ALA A 89 -12.66 4.89 1.72
CA ALA A 89 -13.94 5.56 1.51
C ALA A 89 -13.79 7.08 1.39
N ALA A 90 -12.94 7.71 2.22
CA ALA A 90 -12.66 9.14 2.15
C ALA A 90 -11.99 9.52 0.82
N LEU A 91 -11.02 8.73 0.36
CA LEU A 91 -10.37 8.94 -0.93
C LEU A 91 -11.38 8.83 -2.09
N LYS A 92 -12.25 7.83 -2.05
CA LYS A 92 -13.32 7.65 -3.03
C LYS A 92 -14.32 8.82 -3.05
N ALA A 93 -14.68 9.34 -1.89
CA ALA A 93 -15.56 10.49 -1.77
C ALA A 93 -14.91 11.78 -2.29
N GLY A 94 -13.59 11.95 -2.05
CA GLY A 94 -12.83 13.12 -2.52
C GLY A 94 -12.48 13.08 -4.02
N LEU A 95 -12.57 11.91 -4.66
CA LEU A 95 -12.29 11.70 -6.08
C LEU A 95 -13.43 10.90 -6.75
N PRO A 96 -14.63 11.46 -6.83
CA PRO A 96 -15.81 10.75 -7.36
C PRO A 96 -15.66 10.33 -8.83
N GLN A 97 -14.78 11.01 -9.58
CA GLN A 97 -14.46 10.70 -10.97
C GLN A 97 -13.41 9.59 -11.14
N ALA A 98 -12.76 9.16 -10.05
CA ALA A 98 -11.73 8.14 -10.14
C ALA A 98 -12.30 6.77 -10.52
N HIS A 99 -11.56 6.04 -11.34
CA HIS A 99 -11.80 4.61 -11.55
C HIS A 99 -11.43 3.84 -10.29
N HIS A 100 -12.33 2.95 -9.83
CA HIS A 100 -12.08 2.12 -8.65
C HIS A 100 -12.04 0.65 -9.03
N ALA A 101 -10.96 -0.04 -8.67
CA ALA A 101 -10.85 -1.49 -8.80
C ALA A 101 -10.52 -2.11 -7.44
N LEU A 102 -11.38 -3.04 -7.00
CA LEU A 102 -11.15 -3.89 -5.85
C LEU A 102 -10.55 -5.21 -6.34
N LEU A 103 -9.32 -5.50 -5.91
CA LEU A 103 -8.59 -6.69 -6.30
C LEU A 103 -8.78 -7.78 -5.23
N ALA A 104 -9.43 -8.88 -5.62
CA ALA A 104 -9.76 -9.96 -4.70
C ALA A 104 -8.54 -10.81 -4.33
N GLY A 105 -8.43 -11.21 -3.06
CA GLY A 105 -7.41 -12.13 -2.58
C GLY A 105 -6.01 -11.54 -2.45
N VAL A 106 -5.87 -10.22 -2.53
CA VAL A 106 -4.60 -9.52 -2.33
C VAL A 106 -4.70 -8.50 -1.20
N GLY A 107 -3.57 -8.25 -0.54
CA GLY A 107 -3.45 -7.31 0.56
C GLY A 107 -2.94 -5.94 0.12
N HIS A 108 -1.97 -5.41 0.87
CA HIS A 108 -1.47 -4.05 0.71
C HIS A 108 -0.54 -3.83 -0.49
N ALA A 109 0.00 -4.90 -1.07
CA ALA A 109 0.94 -4.84 -2.18
C ALA A 109 0.46 -5.66 -3.40
N PRO A 110 -0.69 -5.32 -4.00
CA PRO A 110 -1.28 -6.10 -5.09
C PRO A 110 -0.32 -6.32 -6.26
N TYR A 111 0.54 -5.36 -6.57
CA TYR A 111 1.57 -5.46 -7.61
C TYR A 111 2.63 -6.55 -7.34
N CYS A 112 2.80 -6.97 -6.07
CA CYS A 112 3.66 -8.10 -5.69
C CYS A 112 2.88 -9.40 -5.48
N GLU A 113 1.62 -9.29 -5.08
CA GLU A 113 0.80 -10.42 -4.65
C GLU A 113 0.08 -11.10 -5.82
N ASP A 114 -0.42 -10.31 -6.76
CA ASP A 114 -1.00 -10.77 -8.03
C ASP A 114 -0.73 -9.74 -9.13
N ALA A 115 0.49 -9.75 -9.64
CA ALA A 115 0.92 -8.82 -10.68
C ALA A 115 0.08 -8.95 -11.97
N ALA A 116 -0.43 -10.13 -12.27
CA ALA A 116 -1.27 -10.34 -13.47
C ALA A 116 -2.59 -9.58 -13.36
N SER A 117 -3.33 -9.76 -12.27
CA SER A 117 -4.58 -9.05 -12.02
C SER A 117 -4.36 -7.54 -11.87
N PHE A 118 -3.26 -7.14 -11.19
CA PHE A 118 -2.94 -5.73 -11.02
C PHE A 118 -2.62 -5.05 -12.36
N ASN A 119 -1.79 -5.67 -13.22
CA ASN A 119 -1.45 -5.13 -14.53
C ASN A 119 -2.68 -5.08 -15.45
N ALA A 120 -3.53 -6.13 -15.46
CA ALA A 120 -4.75 -6.12 -16.24
C ALA A 120 -5.71 -4.97 -15.83
N ALA A 121 -5.78 -4.65 -14.53
CA ALA A 121 -6.58 -3.52 -14.05
C ALA A 121 -5.99 -2.17 -14.47
N ILE A 122 -4.66 -2.03 -14.51
CA ILE A 122 -3.98 -0.84 -15.04
C ILE A 122 -4.24 -0.70 -16.54
N GLU A 123 -4.07 -1.77 -17.31
CA GLU A 123 -4.31 -1.75 -18.76
C GLU A 123 -5.74 -1.33 -19.07
N ALA A 124 -6.73 -1.91 -18.40
CA ALA A 124 -8.13 -1.53 -18.58
C ALA A 124 -8.40 -0.05 -18.28
N PHE A 125 -7.75 0.52 -17.25
CA PHE A 125 -7.84 1.94 -16.95
C PHE A 125 -7.20 2.80 -18.04
N LEU A 126 -6.00 2.43 -18.50
CA LEU A 126 -5.29 3.17 -19.55
C LEU A 126 -6.06 3.15 -20.87
N ASP A 127 -6.61 2.00 -21.25
CA ASP A 127 -7.44 1.87 -22.45
C ASP A 127 -8.66 2.80 -22.39
N ALA A 128 -9.32 2.85 -21.23
CA ALA A 128 -10.46 3.74 -21.04
C ALA A 128 -10.09 5.23 -21.14
N VAL A 129 -8.91 5.62 -20.61
CA VAL A 129 -8.40 7.00 -20.70
C VAL A 129 -7.98 7.39 -22.10
N LEU A 130 -7.38 6.44 -22.85
CA LEU A 130 -6.88 6.71 -24.21
C LEU A 130 -7.99 6.67 -25.27
N ALA A 131 -9.12 6.03 -24.96
CA ALA A 131 -10.27 5.95 -25.86
C ALA A 131 -11.21 7.16 -25.78
N GLY A 132 -11.11 7.99 -24.74
CA GLY A 132 -11.96 9.17 -24.50
C GLY A 132 -11.27 10.45 -24.83
#